data_6ea2b6fc032c281abaad9131d21d64e1
#
_entry.id   6ea2b6fc032c281abaad9131d21d64e1
#
_cell.length_a   1.000
_cell.length_b   1.000
_cell.length_c   1.000
_cell.angle_alpha   90.00
_cell.angle_beta   90.00
_cell.angle_gamma   90.00
#
_symmetry.space_group_name_H-M   'P 1'
#
loop_
_entity.id
_entity.type
_entity.pdbx_description
1 polymer ?
#
loop_
_entity_poly.entity_id
_entity_poly.type
_entity_poly.pdbx_seq_one_letter_code
_entity_poly.pdbx_strand_id
1 'polypeptide(L)'
;MNQDRNKLLSKIAYLYYIENLNQSQIAAKLGIYRTSISRMLTEARNAGIVKIEIENFDTNMFKLENYVKEKYGLESLEIIPNEFDDNPTILSERISQVAAGVLRNLIDDNMKIGFSWGKSLSNLVDLIHSKSVRNVHFYPLAGGPSHIHAKYHVNTLIYEMSRKFHGECTFMNATIVQENKLLADGILQSRYFEDLKNSWKDLDIVVVGIGDFSNKGKHQWLDMLTEDDFKELTKVKTVGETVSYTHLNFFGHKFKLITCL
;
A
#
# COMPACT_ATOMS: atom_id res chain seq x y z
N MET A 1 -16.97 0.05 -50.58
CA MET A 1 -15.95 0.95 -50.01
C MET A 1 -15.36 0.48 -48.66
N ASN A 2 -16.13 -0.18 -47.79
CA ASN A 2 -15.61 -0.62 -46.49
C ASN A 2 -14.72 -1.88 -46.55
N GLN A 3 -14.96 -2.79 -47.46
CA GLN A 3 -14.29 -4.09 -47.59
C GLN A 3 -12.83 -3.96 -48.09
N ASP A 4 -12.57 -3.09 -49.04
CA ASP A 4 -11.20 -2.85 -49.54
C ASP A 4 -10.34 -2.11 -48.50
N ARG A 5 -10.95 -1.21 -47.72
CA ARG A 5 -10.26 -0.52 -46.60
C ARG A 5 -9.85 -1.50 -45.53
N ASN A 6 -10.75 -2.36 -45.07
CA ASN A 6 -10.45 -3.36 -44.05
C ASN A 6 -9.38 -4.36 -44.52
N LYS A 7 -9.40 -4.75 -45.80
CA LYS A 7 -8.37 -5.61 -46.40
C LYS A 7 -6.99 -4.97 -46.39
N LEU A 8 -6.92 -3.66 -46.64
CA LEU A 8 -5.66 -2.91 -46.56
C LEU A 8 -5.16 -2.78 -45.11
N LEU A 9 -6.05 -2.47 -44.16
CA LEU A 9 -5.73 -2.41 -42.75
C LEU A 9 -5.20 -3.75 -42.24
N SER A 10 -5.86 -4.86 -42.61
CA SER A 10 -5.41 -6.22 -42.23
C SER A 10 -4.03 -6.53 -42.82
N LYS A 11 -3.76 -6.16 -44.07
CA LYS A 11 -2.46 -6.37 -44.71
C LYS A 11 -1.35 -5.60 -44.00
N ILE A 12 -1.59 -4.33 -43.67
CA ILE A 12 -0.63 -3.50 -42.92
C ILE A 12 -0.38 -4.07 -41.53
N ALA A 13 -1.44 -4.48 -40.84
CA ALA A 13 -1.35 -5.11 -39.52
C ALA A 13 -0.54 -6.42 -39.57
N TYR A 14 -0.79 -7.28 -40.57
CA TYR A 14 -0.04 -8.51 -40.77
C TYR A 14 1.46 -8.24 -40.97
N LEU A 15 1.80 -7.30 -41.86
CA LEU A 15 3.20 -6.94 -42.10
C LEU A 15 3.89 -6.40 -40.86
N TYR A 16 3.17 -5.68 -40.00
CA TYR A 16 3.73 -5.09 -38.79
C TYR A 16 3.87 -6.08 -37.67
N TYR A 17 2.77 -6.80 -37.32
CA TYR A 17 2.72 -7.64 -36.13
C TYR A 17 3.23 -9.07 -36.33
N ILE A 18 3.14 -9.61 -37.54
CA ILE A 18 3.53 -10.99 -37.85
C ILE A 18 4.86 -11.03 -38.57
N GLU A 19 5.04 -10.21 -39.60
CA GLU A 19 6.29 -10.12 -40.38
C GLU A 19 7.36 -9.25 -39.69
N ASN A 20 7.02 -8.56 -38.57
CA ASN A 20 7.90 -7.67 -37.84
C ASN A 20 8.56 -6.55 -38.67
N LEU A 21 7.92 -6.13 -39.76
CA LEU A 21 8.40 -5.01 -40.56
C LEU A 21 8.14 -3.69 -39.84
N ASN A 22 9.11 -2.78 -39.86
CA ASN A 22 8.90 -1.45 -39.34
C ASN A 22 8.04 -0.59 -40.30
N GLN A 23 7.50 0.52 -39.81
CA GLN A 23 6.57 1.36 -40.58
C GLN A 23 7.19 1.91 -41.88
N SER A 24 8.51 2.15 -41.92
CA SER A 24 9.19 2.64 -43.12
C SER A 24 9.31 1.53 -44.21
N GLN A 25 9.59 0.30 -43.80
CA GLN A 25 9.62 -0.85 -44.69
C GLN A 25 8.25 -1.15 -45.27
N ILE A 26 7.19 -1.07 -44.45
CA ILE A 26 5.80 -1.25 -44.92
C ILE A 26 5.42 -0.14 -45.92
N ALA A 27 5.80 1.10 -45.60
CA ALA A 27 5.57 2.25 -46.47
C ALA A 27 6.19 2.04 -47.84
N ALA A 28 7.46 1.63 -47.88
CA ALA A 28 8.16 1.34 -49.16
C ALA A 28 7.54 0.15 -49.91
N LYS A 29 7.15 -0.93 -49.21
CA LYS A 29 6.55 -2.14 -49.80
C LYS A 29 5.17 -1.90 -50.39
N LEU A 30 4.40 -0.97 -49.84
CA LEU A 30 3.02 -0.69 -50.27
C LEU A 30 2.86 0.60 -51.07
N GLY A 31 3.92 1.39 -51.24
CA GLY A 31 3.85 2.71 -51.92
C GLY A 31 3.00 3.74 -51.16
N ILE A 32 2.98 3.67 -49.82
CA ILE A 32 2.14 4.52 -48.95
C ILE A 32 3.06 5.33 -48.01
N TYR A 33 2.70 6.57 -47.73
CA TYR A 33 3.47 7.40 -46.79
C TYR A 33 3.53 6.78 -45.39
N ARG A 34 4.71 6.83 -44.74
CA ARG A 34 4.94 6.30 -43.39
C ARG A 34 3.93 6.83 -42.37
N THR A 35 3.59 8.12 -42.43
CA THR A 35 2.58 8.75 -41.56
C THR A 35 1.20 8.12 -41.72
N SER A 36 0.86 7.69 -42.92
CA SER A 36 -0.37 6.95 -43.20
C SER A 36 -0.35 5.54 -42.64
N ILE A 37 0.78 4.84 -42.65
CA ILE A 37 0.94 3.51 -42.05
C ILE A 37 0.67 3.58 -40.53
N SER A 38 1.26 4.57 -39.83
CA SER A 38 1.02 4.76 -38.40
C SER A 38 -0.46 4.95 -38.06
N ARG A 39 -1.14 5.83 -38.83
CA ARG A 39 -2.57 6.07 -38.65
C ARG A 39 -3.42 4.82 -38.97
N MET A 40 -3.07 4.06 -40.01
CA MET A 40 -3.77 2.83 -40.36
C MET A 40 -3.58 1.70 -39.36
N LEU A 41 -2.44 1.59 -38.71
CA LEU A 41 -2.23 0.66 -37.59
C LEU A 41 -3.11 1.00 -36.38
N THR A 42 -3.24 2.30 -36.08
CA THR A 42 -4.17 2.75 -35.03
C THR A 42 -5.62 2.47 -35.38
N GLU A 43 -6.01 2.72 -36.66
CA GLU A 43 -7.34 2.43 -37.19
C GLU A 43 -7.64 0.93 -37.12
N ALA A 44 -6.69 0.06 -37.48
CA ALA A 44 -6.83 -1.40 -37.41
C ALA A 44 -7.09 -1.90 -35.97
N ARG A 45 -6.43 -1.32 -34.98
CA ARG A 45 -6.69 -1.60 -33.56
C ARG A 45 -8.07 -1.12 -33.14
N ASN A 46 -8.42 0.11 -33.46
CA ASN A 46 -9.72 0.69 -33.08
C ASN A 46 -10.91 -0.02 -33.74
N ALA A 47 -10.72 -0.54 -34.94
CA ALA A 47 -11.71 -1.33 -35.71
C ALA A 47 -11.77 -2.82 -35.24
N GLY A 48 -10.95 -3.23 -34.28
CA GLY A 48 -10.91 -4.61 -33.79
C GLY A 48 -10.30 -5.62 -34.76
N ILE A 49 -9.68 -5.17 -35.88
CA ILE A 49 -8.94 -6.02 -36.83
C ILE A 49 -7.70 -6.61 -36.16
N VAL A 50 -7.10 -5.86 -35.26
CA VAL A 50 -5.99 -6.31 -34.42
C VAL A 50 -6.47 -6.37 -32.96
N LYS A 51 -6.39 -7.56 -32.37
CA LYS A 51 -6.57 -7.77 -30.92
C LYS A 51 -5.21 -8.11 -30.33
N ILE A 52 -4.83 -7.39 -29.31
CA ILE A 52 -3.60 -7.65 -28.57
C ILE A 52 -4.02 -8.08 -27.16
N GLU A 53 -3.66 -9.29 -26.80
CA GLU A 53 -3.86 -9.86 -25.47
C GLU A 53 -2.48 -10.08 -24.86
N ILE A 54 -2.31 -9.68 -23.62
CA ILE A 54 -1.10 -9.93 -22.84
C ILE A 54 -1.48 -10.94 -21.78
N GLU A 55 -0.95 -12.16 -21.93
CA GLU A 55 -1.24 -13.24 -20.97
C GLU A 55 -0.75 -12.86 -19.57
N ASN A 56 -1.53 -13.23 -18.57
CA ASN A 56 -1.23 -12.97 -17.15
C ASN A 56 -1.07 -11.48 -16.78
N PHE A 57 -1.64 -10.56 -17.57
CA PHE A 57 -1.59 -9.13 -17.30
C PHE A 57 -2.99 -8.49 -17.37
N ASP A 58 -3.48 -8.02 -16.23
CA ASP A 58 -4.75 -7.29 -16.17
C ASP A 58 -4.56 -5.82 -16.55
N THR A 59 -4.87 -5.53 -17.81
CA THR A 59 -4.77 -4.18 -18.38
C THR A 59 -5.68 -3.18 -17.67
N ASN A 60 -6.81 -3.61 -17.10
CA ASN A 60 -7.73 -2.72 -16.41
C ASN A 60 -7.21 -2.37 -15.02
N MET A 61 -6.65 -3.35 -14.31
CA MET A 61 -5.97 -3.10 -13.03
C MET A 61 -4.81 -2.13 -13.20
N PHE A 62 -3.94 -2.37 -14.19
CA PHE A 62 -2.82 -1.47 -14.49
C PHE A 62 -3.25 -0.03 -14.81
N LYS A 63 -4.36 0.14 -15.56
CA LYS A 63 -4.93 1.48 -15.82
C LYS A 63 -5.45 2.13 -14.54
N LEU A 64 -6.10 1.35 -13.66
CA LEU A 64 -6.62 1.83 -12.39
C LEU A 64 -5.48 2.25 -11.46
N GLU A 65 -4.43 1.43 -11.35
CA GLU A 65 -3.22 1.76 -10.57
C GLU A 65 -2.60 3.08 -11.05
N ASN A 66 -2.37 3.23 -12.34
CA ASN A 66 -1.81 4.46 -12.91
C ASN A 66 -2.72 5.68 -12.65
N TYR A 67 -4.02 5.53 -12.84
CA TYR A 67 -4.98 6.61 -12.58
C TYR A 67 -4.93 7.07 -11.11
N VAL A 68 -4.92 6.11 -10.16
CA VAL A 68 -4.88 6.43 -8.72
C VAL A 68 -3.52 7.03 -8.34
N LYS A 69 -2.43 6.48 -8.87
CA LYS A 69 -1.07 7.02 -8.64
C LYS A 69 -0.97 8.47 -9.10
N GLU A 70 -1.39 8.77 -10.32
CA GLU A 70 -1.36 10.13 -10.86
C GLU A 70 -2.28 11.09 -10.07
N LYS A 71 -3.49 10.65 -9.75
CA LYS A 71 -4.48 11.46 -9.02
C LYS A 71 -4.03 11.86 -7.62
N TYR A 72 -3.31 10.98 -6.91
CA TYR A 72 -2.91 11.19 -5.52
C TYR A 72 -1.41 11.41 -5.33
N GLY A 73 -0.63 11.43 -6.41
CA GLY A 73 0.83 11.64 -6.36
C GLY A 73 1.57 10.51 -5.65
N LEU A 74 1.12 9.25 -5.82
CA LEU A 74 1.77 8.09 -5.21
C LEU A 74 2.92 7.61 -6.08
N GLU A 75 4.04 7.25 -5.46
CA GLU A 75 5.19 6.65 -6.17
C GLU A 75 4.87 5.26 -6.69
N SER A 76 4.20 4.43 -5.88
CA SER A 76 3.75 3.10 -6.24
C SER A 76 2.36 2.79 -5.69
N LEU A 77 1.67 1.87 -6.32
CA LEU A 77 0.40 1.32 -5.90
C LEU A 77 0.28 -0.09 -6.45
N GLU A 78 -0.07 -1.04 -5.59
CA GLU A 78 -0.37 -2.41 -5.95
C GLU A 78 -1.84 -2.69 -5.62
N ILE A 79 -2.64 -3.01 -6.61
CA ILE A 79 -4.05 -3.38 -6.43
C ILE A 79 -4.17 -4.91 -6.52
N ILE A 80 -4.67 -5.53 -5.47
CA ILE A 80 -4.92 -6.96 -5.43
C ILE A 80 -6.39 -7.20 -5.76
N PRO A 81 -6.70 -7.81 -6.91
CA PRO A 81 -8.07 -8.08 -7.30
C PRO A 81 -8.71 -9.09 -6.36
N ASN A 82 -10.00 -8.91 -6.08
CA ASN A 82 -10.80 -9.91 -5.39
C ASN A 82 -11.20 -11.00 -6.40
N GLU A 83 -10.81 -12.23 -6.18
CA GLU A 83 -11.16 -13.38 -7.02
C GLU A 83 -12.47 -14.01 -6.56
N PHE A 84 -13.14 -14.77 -7.45
CA PHE A 84 -14.50 -15.30 -7.21
C PHE A 84 -14.63 -16.14 -5.92
N ASP A 85 -13.57 -16.86 -5.55
CA ASP A 85 -13.53 -17.73 -4.37
C ASP A 85 -12.83 -17.11 -3.16
N ASP A 86 -12.45 -15.83 -3.22
CA ASP A 86 -11.76 -15.15 -2.12
C ASP A 86 -12.71 -14.92 -0.94
N ASN A 87 -12.39 -15.50 0.18
CA ASN A 87 -12.91 -15.04 1.47
C ASN A 87 -11.99 -13.95 2.06
N PRO A 88 -12.46 -13.17 3.06
CA PRO A 88 -11.66 -12.07 3.64
C PRO A 88 -10.28 -12.50 4.16
N THR A 89 -10.10 -13.75 4.55
CA THR A 89 -8.82 -14.28 5.04
C THR A 89 -7.84 -14.47 3.89
N ILE A 90 -8.27 -15.11 2.81
CA ILE A 90 -7.45 -15.36 1.61
C ILE A 90 -7.02 -14.03 0.99
N LEU A 91 -7.95 -13.08 0.83
CA LEU A 91 -7.65 -11.75 0.31
C LEU A 91 -6.63 -11.02 1.19
N SER A 92 -6.79 -11.09 2.52
CA SER A 92 -5.84 -10.49 3.47
C SER A 92 -4.44 -11.11 3.38
N GLU A 93 -4.34 -12.42 3.17
CA GLU A 93 -3.06 -13.11 2.97
C GLU A 93 -2.39 -12.68 1.66
N ARG A 94 -3.13 -12.61 0.55
CA ARG A 94 -2.62 -12.15 -0.76
C ARG A 94 -2.11 -10.71 -0.68
N ILE A 95 -2.87 -9.80 -0.05
CA ILE A 95 -2.44 -8.42 0.18
C ILE A 95 -1.17 -8.39 1.02
N SER A 96 -1.12 -9.17 2.11
CA SER A 96 0.06 -9.21 2.99
C SER A 96 1.30 -9.77 2.29
N GLN A 97 1.14 -10.74 1.41
CA GLN A 97 2.23 -11.32 0.62
C GLN A 97 2.83 -10.31 -0.36
N VAL A 98 1.99 -9.59 -1.09
CA VAL A 98 2.45 -8.53 -2.01
C VAL A 98 3.13 -7.41 -1.23
N ALA A 99 2.49 -6.92 -0.15
CA ALA A 99 3.05 -5.88 0.70
C ALA A 99 4.39 -6.29 1.32
N ALA A 100 4.55 -7.56 1.73
CA ALA A 100 5.82 -8.09 2.23
C ALA A 100 6.93 -8.05 1.16
N GLY A 101 6.61 -8.39 -0.08
CA GLY A 101 7.54 -8.29 -1.21
C GLY A 101 7.98 -6.85 -1.49
N VAL A 102 7.02 -5.93 -1.56
CA VAL A 102 7.27 -4.50 -1.76
C VAL A 102 8.15 -3.95 -0.64
N LEU A 103 7.76 -4.15 0.62
CA LEU A 103 8.52 -3.65 1.77
C LEU A 103 9.94 -4.22 1.82
N ARG A 104 10.11 -5.53 1.55
CA ARG A 104 11.43 -6.17 1.51
C ARG A 104 12.36 -5.52 0.49
N ASN A 105 11.83 -5.12 -0.65
CA ASN A 105 12.60 -4.47 -1.70
C ASN A 105 12.98 -3.03 -1.34
N LEU A 106 12.11 -2.32 -0.61
CA LEU A 106 12.35 -0.94 -0.18
C LEU A 106 13.40 -0.82 0.95
N ILE A 107 13.49 -1.82 1.84
CA ILE A 107 14.44 -1.78 2.96
C ILE A 107 15.86 -1.98 2.46
N ASP A 108 16.76 -1.04 2.81
CA ASP A 108 18.18 -1.09 2.43
C ASP A 108 19.10 -0.71 3.61
N ASP A 109 20.41 -0.71 3.38
CA ASP A 109 21.44 -0.38 4.40
C ASP A 109 21.20 0.99 5.05
N ASN A 110 21.45 1.09 6.35
CA ASN A 110 21.41 2.30 7.17
C ASN A 110 20.01 2.94 7.32
N MET A 111 18.92 2.24 6.97
CA MET A 111 17.57 2.78 7.06
C MET A 111 16.99 2.69 8.47
N LYS A 112 16.17 3.68 8.81
CA LYS A 112 15.33 3.75 10.02
C LYS A 112 13.87 3.56 9.62
N ILE A 113 13.22 2.54 10.20
CA ILE A 113 11.90 2.11 9.77
C ILE A 113 10.94 2.16 10.96
N GLY A 114 9.89 2.95 10.83
CA GLY A 114 8.80 3.04 11.78
C GLY A 114 7.69 2.02 11.50
N PHE A 115 7.26 1.30 12.52
CA PHE A 115 6.19 0.31 12.44
C PHE A 115 5.03 0.65 13.37
N SER A 116 3.80 0.52 12.87
CA SER A 116 2.61 0.44 13.71
C SER A 116 2.36 -1.01 14.12
N TRP A 117 1.19 -1.32 14.64
CA TRP A 117 0.78 -2.63 15.11
C TRP A 117 -0.51 -3.10 14.41
N GLY A 118 -0.90 -4.36 14.62
CA GLY A 118 -2.17 -4.90 14.17
C GLY A 118 -2.03 -6.16 13.33
N LYS A 119 -3.19 -6.79 13.06
CA LYS A 119 -3.27 -8.09 12.38
C LYS A 119 -2.67 -8.06 10.98
N SER A 120 -2.98 -7.04 10.17
CA SER A 120 -2.46 -6.94 8.80
C SER A 120 -0.95 -6.82 8.76
N LEU A 121 -0.38 -5.99 9.67
CA LEU A 121 1.07 -5.85 9.78
C LEU A 121 1.73 -7.12 10.33
N SER A 122 1.08 -7.83 11.25
CA SER A 122 1.56 -9.14 11.71
C SER A 122 1.62 -10.16 10.57
N ASN A 123 0.59 -10.24 9.74
CA ASN A 123 0.58 -11.13 8.58
C ASN A 123 1.71 -10.76 7.59
N LEU A 124 1.92 -9.47 7.34
CA LEU A 124 3.04 -8.99 6.52
C LEU A 124 4.39 -9.43 7.11
N VAL A 125 4.58 -9.23 8.42
CA VAL A 125 5.81 -9.61 9.11
C VAL A 125 6.03 -11.13 9.08
N ASP A 126 4.99 -11.95 9.20
CA ASP A 126 5.11 -13.40 9.07
C ASP A 126 5.61 -13.81 7.66
N LEU A 127 5.09 -13.18 6.62
CA LEU A 127 5.34 -13.53 5.22
C LEU A 127 6.61 -12.92 4.63
N ILE A 128 7.15 -11.85 5.23
CA ILE A 128 8.34 -11.19 4.72
C ILE A 128 9.57 -12.09 4.85
N HIS A 129 10.27 -12.30 3.74
CA HIS A 129 11.50 -13.09 3.72
C HIS A 129 12.68 -12.29 4.24
N SER A 130 13.60 -12.97 4.91
CA SER A 130 14.84 -12.38 5.41
C SER A 130 15.67 -11.70 4.31
N LYS A 131 16.33 -10.61 4.66
CA LYS A 131 17.28 -9.89 3.81
C LYS A 131 18.44 -9.43 4.69
N SER A 132 19.66 -9.67 4.27
CA SER A 132 20.83 -9.17 4.98
C SER A 132 21.08 -7.73 4.56
N VAL A 133 20.92 -6.81 5.49
CA VAL A 133 21.23 -5.38 5.36
C VAL A 133 22.04 -4.92 6.57
N ARG A 134 22.76 -3.82 6.43
CA ARG A 134 23.63 -3.28 7.48
C ARG A 134 22.99 -2.08 8.15
N ASN A 135 23.12 -1.98 9.48
CA ASN A 135 22.70 -0.81 10.26
C ASN A 135 21.24 -0.42 10.08
N VAL A 136 20.34 -1.36 9.84
CA VAL A 136 18.90 -1.09 9.82
C VAL A 136 18.35 -1.06 11.23
N HIS A 137 17.44 -0.12 11.53
CA HIS A 137 16.85 0.01 12.85
C HIS A 137 15.33 0.18 12.76
N PHE A 138 14.60 -0.59 13.57
CA PHE A 138 13.14 -0.60 13.61
C PHE A 138 12.61 0.11 14.84
N TYR A 139 11.67 1.03 14.65
CA TYR A 139 11.09 1.87 15.71
C TYR A 139 9.57 1.68 15.79
N PRO A 140 8.98 1.69 16.98
CA PRO A 140 7.53 1.72 17.17
C PRO A 140 7.01 3.14 16.85
N LEU A 141 5.88 3.24 16.15
CA LEU A 141 5.21 4.51 15.85
C LEU A 141 4.21 4.92 16.93
N ALA A 142 3.72 3.96 17.70
CA ALA A 142 2.77 4.14 18.77
C ALA A 142 2.94 3.06 19.82
N GLY A 143 2.38 3.29 21.02
CA GLY A 143 2.25 2.26 22.03
C GLY A 143 1.37 1.10 21.56
N GLY A 144 1.50 -0.04 22.17
CA GLY A 144 0.63 -1.18 21.87
C GLY A 144 -0.62 -1.19 22.77
N PRO A 145 -1.71 -1.81 22.32
CA PRO A 145 -2.87 -2.07 23.17
C PRO A 145 -2.53 -3.07 24.28
N SER A 146 -3.02 -2.81 25.51
CA SER A 146 -2.71 -3.66 26.67
C SER A 146 -3.29 -5.08 26.57
N HIS A 147 -4.39 -5.26 25.86
CA HIS A 147 -5.17 -6.50 25.79
C HIS A 147 -5.15 -7.20 24.44
N ILE A 148 -4.25 -6.79 23.53
CA ILE A 148 -4.10 -7.45 22.24
C ILE A 148 -3.26 -8.72 22.36
N HIS A 149 -3.53 -9.68 21.48
CA HIS A 149 -2.66 -10.84 21.37
C HIS A 149 -1.22 -10.40 21.06
N ALA A 150 -0.25 -10.92 21.82
CA ALA A 150 1.16 -10.51 21.74
C ALA A 150 1.73 -10.52 20.32
N LYS A 151 1.23 -11.42 19.46
CA LYS A 151 1.58 -11.52 18.03
C LYS A 151 1.35 -10.21 17.24
N TYR A 152 0.35 -9.42 17.63
CA TYR A 152 -0.04 -8.18 16.93
C TYR A 152 0.57 -6.93 17.56
N HIS A 153 1.28 -7.08 18.69
CA HIS A 153 1.85 -5.97 19.42
C HIS A 153 3.05 -5.38 18.67
N VAL A 154 3.18 -4.05 18.66
CA VAL A 154 4.25 -3.35 17.93
C VAL A 154 5.64 -3.86 18.28
N ASN A 155 5.94 -4.05 19.57
CA ASN A 155 7.26 -4.54 20.01
C ASN A 155 7.58 -5.93 19.46
N THR A 156 6.58 -6.81 19.35
CA THR A 156 6.76 -8.13 18.72
C THR A 156 7.07 -7.98 17.22
N LEU A 157 6.33 -7.13 16.52
CA LEU A 157 6.51 -6.93 15.07
C LEU A 157 7.91 -6.38 14.75
N ILE A 158 8.34 -5.32 15.45
CA ILE A 158 9.67 -4.72 15.21
C ILE A 158 10.80 -5.66 15.63
N TYR A 159 10.61 -6.47 16.68
CA TYR A 159 11.57 -7.50 17.06
C TYR A 159 11.73 -8.57 15.97
N GLU A 160 10.63 -9.10 15.43
CA GLU A 160 10.69 -10.06 14.33
C GLU A 160 11.30 -9.45 13.06
N MET A 161 11.00 -8.18 12.75
CA MET A 161 11.64 -7.47 11.66
C MET A 161 13.14 -7.33 11.88
N SER A 162 13.58 -6.92 13.05
CA SER A 162 15.01 -6.79 13.36
C SER A 162 15.74 -8.12 13.20
N ARG A 163 15.14 -9.24 13.60
CA ARG A 163 15.70 -10.57 13.39
C ARG A 163 15.81 -10.95 11.91
N LYS A 164 14.77 -10.69 11.14
CA LYS A 164 14.72 -11.04 9.70
C LYS A 164 15.68 -10.21 8.85
N PHE A 165 15.98 -8.99 9.28
CA PHE A 165 16.86 -8.07 8.56
C PHE A 165 18.24 -7.92 9.20
N HIS A 166 18.56 -8.70 10.24
CA HIS A 166 19.82 -8.62 10.98
C HIS A 166 20.14 -7.22 11.52
N GLY A 167 19.06 -6.49 11.92
CA GLY A 167 19.12 -5.13 12.42
C GLY A 167 18.81 -5.02 13.90
N GLU A 168 18.61 -3.79 14.35
CA GLU A 168 18.28 -3.44 15.72
C GLU A 168 16.82 -2.97 15.82
N CYS A 169 16.27 -2.91 17.03
CA CYS A 169 14.98 -2.32 17.32
C CYS A 169 14.96 -1.61 18.67
N THR A 170 14.13 -0.57 18.78
CA THR A 170 13.84 0.15 20.02
C THR A 170 12.42 -0.12 20.47
N PHE A 171 12.21 -0.63 21.68
CA PHE A 171 10.88 -0.93 22.21
C PHE A 171 10.19 0.29 22.79
N MET A 172 8.86 0.33 22.69
CA MET A 172 8.03 1.28 23.42
C MET A 172 7.29 0.57 24.56
N ASN A 173 7.59 0.96 25.80
CA ASN A 173 6.98 0.40 27.00
C ASN A 173 5.85 1.30 27.52
N ALA A 174 4.94 1.65 26.62
CA ALA A 174 3.75 2.42 26.96
C ALA A 174 2.55 1.90 26.16
N THR A 175 1.36 1.97 26.75
CA THR A 175 0.12 1.70 26.03
C THR A 175 -0.26 2.86 25.13
N ILE A 176 -0.96 2.58 24.04
CA ILE A 176 -1.38 3.62 23.08
C ILE A 176 -2.37 4.60 23.69
N VAL A 177 -3.30 4.11 24.52
CA VAL A 177 -4.26 4.93 25.26
C VAL A 177 -3.88 4.95 26.73
N GLN A 178 -3.87 6.12 27.33
CA GLN A 178 -3.61 6.33 28.75
C GLN A 178 -4.91 6.64 29.49
N GLU A 179 -4.99 6.28 30.79
CA GLU A 179 -6.18 6.51 31.62
C GLU A 179 -6.58 7.99 31.70
N ASN A 180 -5.60 8.87 31.63
CA ASN A 180 -5.84 10.31 31.69
C ASN A 180 -4.72 11.12 31.01
N LYS A 181 -5.02 12.40 30.77
CA LYS A 181 -4.09 13.33 30.11
C LYS A 181 -2.79 13.54 30.91
N LEU A 182 -2.85 13.55 32.22
CA LEU A 182 -1.66 13.79 33.06
C LEU A 182 -0.63 12.68 32.88
N LEU A 183 -1.10 11.43 32.80
CA LEU A 183 -0.25 10.28 32.57
C LEU A 183 0.33 10.28 31.14
N ALA A 184 -0.50 10.60 30.13
CA ALA A 184 -0.04 10.75 28.75
C ALA A 184 1.04 11.84 28.62
N ASP A 185 0.79 13.02 29.18
CA ASP A 185 1.74 14.14 29.16
C ASP A 185 3.05 13.78 29.90
N GLY A 186 2.97 13.08 31.01
CA GLY A 186 4.15 12.64 31.78
C GLY A 186 5.03 11.68 30.98
N ILE A 187 4.43 10.72 30.26
CA ILE A 187 5.16 9.80 29.38
C ILE A 187 5.80 10.57 28.22
N LEU A 188 5.03 11.44 27.54
CA LEU A 188 5.51 12.22 26.40
C LEU A 188 6.66 13.18 26.76
N GLN A 189 6.72 13.67 27.99
CA GLN A 189 7.77 14.55 28.50
C GLN A 189 8.96 13.79 29.12
N SER A 190 8.86 12.48 29.28
CA SER A 190 9.94 11.68 29.84
C SER A 190 11.16 11.67 28.90
N ARG A 191 12.36 11.63 29.48
CA ARG A 191 13.62 11.54 28.74
C ARG A 191 13.65 10.31 27.82
N TYR A 192 13.12 9.19 28.28
CA TYR A 192 12.98 7.97 27.47
C TYR A 192 12.19 8.20 26.19
N PHE A 193 11.10 8.98 26.24
CA PHE A 193 10.25 9.26 25.11
C PHE A 193 10.84 10.33 24.16
N GLU A 194 11.70 11.19 24.69
CA GLU A 194 12.39 12.21 23.89
C GLU A 194 13.33 11.60 22.85
N ASP A 195 14.09 10.57 23.23
CA ASP A 195 14.96 9.84 22.32
C ASP A 195 14.19 9.18 21.20
N LEU A 196 13.02 8.59 21.50
CA LEU A 196 12.14 7.98 20.51
C LEU A 196 11.53 9.03 19.56
N LYS A 197 11.04 10.15 20.10
CA LYS A 197 10.54 11.28 19.26
C LYS A 197 11.61 11.83 18.31
N ASN A 198 12.85 11.89 18.75
CA ASN A 198 13.96 12.31 17.90
C ASN A 198 14.20 11.29 16.78
N SER A 199 14.14 9.99 17.07
CA SER A 199 14.26 8.94 16.06
C SER A 199 13.16 9.02 14.99
N TRP A 200 11.95 9.42 15.36
CA TRP A 200 10.83 9.58 14.40
C TRP A 200 11.03 10.70 13.37
N LYS A 201 11.90 11.66 13.64
CA LYS A 201 12.20 12.76 12.68
C LYS A 201 13.04 12.30 11.49
N ASP A 202 13.75 11.18 11.67
CA ASP A 202 14.73 10.68 10.72
C ASP A 202 14.31 9.32 10.13
N LEU A 203 13.02 8.98 10.16
CA LEU A 203 12.54 7.72 9.58
C LEU A 203 12.55 7.81 8.05
N ASP A 204 13.15 6.80 7.41
CA ASP A 204 13.17 6.65 5.96
C ASP A 204 11.87 6.02 5.45
N ILE A 205 11.31 5.06 6.22
CA ILE A 205 10.08 4.34 5.88
C ILE A 205 9.16 4.30 7.09
N VAL A 206 7.87 4.50 6.85
CA VAL A 206 6.81 4.33 7.84
C VAL A 206 5.82 3.30 7.35
N VAL A 207 5.62 2.23 8.11
CA VAL A 207 4.70 1.13 7.78
C VAL A 207 3.48 1.18 8.69
N VAL A 208 2.32 1.45 8.08
CA VAL A 208 1.06 1.63 8.80
C VAL A 208 -0.05 0.79 8.18
N GLY A 209 -1.03 0.42 9.00
CA GLY A 209 -2.30 -0.10 8.54
C GLY A 209 -3.34 1.01 8.43
N ILE A 210 -4.40 0.75 7.68
CA ILE A 210 -5.61 1.59 7.63
C ILE A 210 -6.75 0.77 8.20
N GLY A 211 -7.39 1.28 9.24
CA GLY A 211 -8.55 0.67 9.90
C GLY A 211 -9.87 1.31 9.47
N ASP A 212 -10.92 0.53 9.45
CA ASP A 212 -12.30 0.99 9.24
C ASP A 212 -12.98 1.24 10.60
N PHE A 213 -13.55 2.42 10.76
CA PHE A 213 -14.27 2.80 11.97
C PHE A 213 -15.76 2.37 11.96
N SER A 214 -16.30 1.94 10.82
CA SER A 214 -17.74 1.65 10.65
C SER A 214 -18.17 0.34 11.36
N ASN A 215 -17.26 -0.58 11.64
CA ASN A 215 -17.55 -1.89 12.24
C ASN A 215 -17.36 -1.90 13.77
N LYS A 216 -18.22 -1.18 14.48
CA LYS A 216 -18.26 -1.19 15.96
C LYS A 216 -18.32 -2.64 16.49
N GLY A 217 -17.38 -3.00 17.36
CA GLY A 217 -17.39 -4.25 18.10
C GLY A 217 -16.69 -5.44 17.44
N LYS A 218 -16.09 -5.31 16.25
CA LYS A 218 -15.34 -6.40 15.60
C LYS A 218 -13.82 -6.33 15.78
N HIS A 219 -13.30 -5.23 16.32
CA HIS A 219 -11.88 -5.04 16.53
C HIS A 219 -11.56 -5.02 18.03
N GLN A 220 -10.75 -5.97 18.49
CA GLN A 220 -10.35 -6.09 19.91
C GLN A 220 -9.69 -4.85 20.49
N TRP A 221 -9.12 -3.97 19.66
CA TRP A 221 -8.46 -2.74 20.12
C TRP A 221 -9.43 -1.57 20.35
N LEU A 222 -10.67 -1.64 19.80
CA LEU A 222 -11.71 -0.66 20.09
C LEU A 222 -12.19 -0.70 21.55
N ASP A 223 -11.92 -1.80 22.26
CA ASP A 223 -12.25 -1.93 23.69
C ASP A 223 -11.45 -0.95 24.57
N MET A 224 -10.45 -0.27 24.01
CA MET A 224 -9.66 0.74 24.71
C MET A 224 -10.27 2.14 24.65
N LEU A 225 -11.22 2.35 23.74
CA LEU A 225 -11.96 3.60 23.62
C LEU A 225 -13.19 3.56 24.54
N THR A 226 -13.40 4.64 25.28
CA THR A 226 -14.59 4.81 26.10
C THR A 226 -15.80 5.10 25.22
N GLU A 227 -17.01 4.97 25.78
CA GLU A 227 -18.24 5.38 25.08
C GLU A 227 -18.21 6.86 24.68
N ASP A 228 -17.58 7.70 25.46
CA ASP A 228 -17.46 9.13 25.18
C ASP A 228 -16.47 9.39 24.04
N ASP A 229 -15.36 8.64 23.96
CA ASP A 229 -14.47 8.68 22.80
C ASP A 229 -15.20 8.29 21.52
N PHE A 230 -16.04 7.25 21.54
CA PHE A 230 -16.87 6.86 20.40
C PHE A 230 -17.91 7.93 20.01
N LYS A 231 -18.51 8.61 20.98
CA LYS A 231 -19.43 9.72 20.72
C LYS A 231 -18.70 10.87 20.02
N GLU A 232 -17.52 11.24 20.50
CA GLU A 232 -16.69 12.30 19.90
C GLU A 232 -16.28 11.94 18.47
N LEU A 233 -15.77 10.74 18.23
CA LEU A 233 -15.38 10.27 16.90
C LEU A 233 -16.57 10.18 15.94
N THR A 234 -17.73 9.77 16.43
CA THR A 234 -18.98 9.74 15.64
C THR A 234 -19.45 11.15 15.26
N LYS A 235 -19.36 12.11 16.20
CA LYS A 235 -19.74 13.50 16.00
C LYS A 235 -18.91 14.18 14.89
N VAL A 236 -17.63 13.86 14.80
CA VAL A 236 -16.74 14.36 13.74
C VAL A 236 -16.79 13.50 12.46
N LYS A 237 -17.70 12.53 12.38
CA LYS A 237 -17.92 11.64 11.22
C LYS A 237 -16.65 10.89 10.81
N THR A 238 -15.98 10.29 11.79
CA THR A 238 -14.82 9.43 11.51
C THR A 238 -15.23 8.24 10.65
N VAL A 239 -14.48 8.00 9.58
CA VAL A 239 -14.70 6.87 8.66
C VAL A 239 -13.55 5.85 8.71
N GLY A 240 -12.37 6.26 9.17
CA GLY A 240 -11.20 5.39 9.26
C GLY A 240 -10.14 5.93 10.19
N GLU A 241 -9.15 5.11 10.44
CA GLU A 241 -8.04 5.45 11.31
C GLU A 241 -6.73 4.90 10.77
N THR A 242 -5.64 5.52 11.17
CA THR A 242 -4.29 4.98 10.97
C THR A 242 -3.45 5.20 12.21
N VAL A 243 -2.58 4.24 12.52
CA VAL A 243 -1.71 4.23 13.71
C VAL A 243 -2.51 4.29 15.04
N SER A 244 -3.84 4.05 15.00
CA SER A 244 -4.78 4.01 16.14
C SER A 244 -4.96 5.33 16.91
N TYR A 245 -4.26 6.39 16.57
CA TYR A 245 -4.42 7.72 17.19
C TYR A 245 -4.71 8.83 16.18
N THR A 246 -4.65 8.53 14.88
CA THR A 246 -5.02 9.48 13.82
C THR A 246 -6.32 9.01 13.17
N HIS A 247 -7.41 9.64 13.55
CA HIS A 247 -8.74 9.37 13.02
C HIS A 247 -9.03 10.32 11.86
N LEU A 248 -9.65 9.81 10.80
CA LEU A 248 -9.94 10.55 9.57
C LEU A 248 -11.44 10.60 9.34
N ASN A 249 -11.97 11.78 9.00
CA ASN A 249 -13.33 11.89 8.50
C ASN A 249 -13.39 11.75 6.97
N PHE A 250 -14.59 11.75 6.41
CA PHE A 250 -14.82 11.65 4.97
C PHE A 250 -14.09 12.72 4.13
N PHE A 251 -13.76 13.87 4.72
CA PHE A 251 -13.02 14.95 4.07
C PHE A 251 -11.50 14.86 4.28
N GLY A 252 -10.99 13.82 4.93
CA GLY A 252 -9.59 13.64 5.23
C GLY A 252 -9.06 14.52 6.39
N HIS A 253 -9.94 15.18 7.16
CA HIS A 253 -9.51 15.91 8.34
C HIS A 253 -9.04 14.93 9.42
N LYS A 254 -7.91 15.25 10.04
CA LYS A 254 -7.28 14.44 11.10
C LYS A 254 -7.80 14.84 12.46
N PHE A 255 -8.13 13.85 13.28
CA PHE A 255 -8.49 14.01 14.68
C PHE A 255 -7.60 13.14 15.54
N LYS A 256 -7.23 13.63 16.71
CA LYS A 256 -6.47 12.89 17.70
C LYS A 256 -7.21 12.96 19.03
N LEU A 257 -7.46 11.81 19.66
CA LEU A 257 -7.95 11.77 21.02
C LEU A 257 -6.86 12.27 21.99
N ILE A 258 -7.26 13.02 23.01
CA ILE A 258 -6.33 13.69 23.93
C ILE A 258 -5.49 12.68 24.74
N THR A 259 -6.01 11.48 24.95
CA THR A 259 -5.39 10.42 25.75
C THR A 259 -4.52 9.45 24.94
N CYS A 260 -4.41 9.61 23.63
CA CYS A 260 -3.59 8.75 22.78
C CYS A 260 -2.12 9.23 22.71
N LEU A 261 -1.19 8.25 22.78
CA LEU A 261 0.26 8.43 22.63
C LEU A 261 0.69 8.09 21.21
#